data_3a50160e02d3c15cbcb4b2a6f45e12d5
#
_entry.id   3a50160e02d3c15cbcb4b2a6f45e12d5
#
_cell.length_a   1.000
_cell.length_b   1.000
_cell.length_c   1.000
_cell.angle_alpha   90.00
_cell.angle_beta   90.00
_cell.angle_gamma   90.00
#
_symmetry.space_group_name_H-M   'P 1'
#
loop_
_entity.id
_entity.type
_entity.pdbx_description
1 polymer ?
#
loop_
_entity_poly.entity_id
_entity_poly.type
_entity_poly.pdbx_seq_one_letter_code
_entity_poly.pdbx_strand_id
1 'polypeptide(L)'
;MSKLELSSLKCTSCGANIKGFEGKQEISCDYCGTLNKILRPKEVSISNSLLSANNVEKLNNYIEILQKAMRAGNYNEGYDYCNKALEIDPNIGALWENKAICSFWLNVNFINDDKIADSDAREIKTYLNASKENDPESQTYSETADFIGYNLGLVAKLKYVVNVYSDLKDANGKNLGYSREMYQKAKKYHELMETSFDIMENKETNFLEFIVEDLSNLKSIKWIEYDAKNENKMKTSGDAVLISYDTIKKREFLIKTIKQYNPDYNAPDVKLTKPNYIVGIIILVIVIFIIYSEFSQK
;
A
#
# COMPACT_ATOMS: atom_id res chain seq x y z
N MET A 1 -20.15 -29.56 21.37
CA MET A 1 -18.96 -29.42 20.48
C MET A 1 -19.35 -28.46 19.36
N SER A 2 -19.05 -27.15 19.50
CA SER A 2 -19.27 -26.16 18.47
C SER A 2 -18.27 -26.42 17.34
N LYS A 3 -18.77 -26.65 16.12
CA LYS A 3 -17.94 -26.65 14.93
C LYS A 3 -17.27 -25.28 14.85
N LEU A 4 -15.99 -25.19 15.16
CA LEU A 4 -15.15 -24.07 14.76
C LEU A 4 -15.22 -23.97 13.23
N GLU A 5 -15.92 -22.97 12.73
CA GLU A 5 -15.82 -22.61 11.32
C GLU A 5 -14.37 -22.19 11.10
N LEU A 6 -13.61 -23.05 10.44
CA LEU A 6 -12.25 -22.77 9.99
C LEU A 6 -12.31 -21.54 9.11
N SER A 7 -11.73 -20.43 9.58
CA SER A 7 -11.55 -19.23 8.78
C SER A 7 -10.72 -19.63 7.56
N SER A 8 -11.29 -19.41 6.37
CA SER A 8 -10.64 -19.80 5.13
C SER A 8 -9.54 -18.78 4.77
N LEU A 9 -8.31 -19.27 4.58
CA LEU A 9 -7.24 -18.49 3.98
C LEU A 9 -7.70 -18.02 2.59
N LYS A 10 -7.38 -16.79 2.21
CA LYS A 10 -7.71 -16.24 0.88
C LYS A 10 -6.51 -16.35 -0.04
N CYS A 11 -6.75 -16.72 -1.30
CA CYS A 11 -5.71 -16.68 -2.33
C CYS A 11 -5.24 -15.24 -2.57
N THR A 12 -3.93 -15.03 -2.56
CA THR A 12 -3.32 -13.71 -2.77
C THR A 12 -3.52 -13.15 -4.18
N SER A 13 -3.84 -14.00 -5.14
CA SER A 13 -4.04 -13.61 -6.54
C SER A 13 -5.52 -13.41 -6.90
N CYS A 14 -6.40 -14.39 -6.60
CA CYS A 14 -7.79 -14.34 -7.03
C CYS A 14 -8.81 -14.20 -5.88
N GLY A 15 -8.34 -14.20 -4.61
CA GLY A 15 -9.16 -14.07 -3.42
C GLY A 15 -10.07 -15.27 -3.11
N ALA A 16 -9.98 -16.36 -3.85
CA ALA A 16 -10.72 -17.58 -3.55
C ALA A 16 -10.32 -18.17 -2.19
N ASN A 17 -11.27 -18.83 -1.52
CA ASN A 17 -10.99 -19.48 -0.25
C ASN A 17 -10.07 -20.69 -0.47
N ILE A 18 -8.96 -20.72 0.25
CA ILE A 18 -8.04 -21.85 0.28
C ILE A 18 -8.37 -22.71 1.49
N LYS A 19 -8.50 -24.01 1.26
CA LYS A 19 -8.79 -25.02 2.30
C LYS A 19 -7.62 -25.99 2.43
N GLY A 20 -7.50 -26.67 3.58
CA GLY A 20 -6.53 -27.73 3.77
C GLY A 20 -5.08 -27.25 3.85
N PHE A 21 -4.86 -26.05 4.38
CA PHE A 21 -3.54 -25.44 4.55
C PHE A 21 -2.83 -25.89 5.86
N GLU A 22 -3.51 -26.64 6.70
CA GLU A 22 -2.97 -27.12 7.98
C GLU A 22 -1.68 -27.91 7.75
N GLY A 23 -0.63 -27.49 8.44
CA GLY A 23 0.69 -28.14 8.35
C GLY A 23 1.50 -27.84 7.09
N LYS A 24 0.96 -27.11 6.09
CA LYS A 24 1.68 -26.74 4.87
C LYS A 24 2.32 -25.37 4.99
N GLN A 25 3.45 -25.15 4.32
CA GLN A 25 4.09 -23.84 4.21
C GLN A 25 3.61 -23.08 2.97
N GLU A 26 3.20 -23.82 1.96
CA GLU A 26 2.71 -23.31 0.69
C GLU A 26 1.54 -24.15 0.23
N ILE A 27 0.60 -23.52 -0.47
CA ILE A 27 -0.55 -24.20 -1.07
C ILE A 27 -0.95 -23.55 -2.40
N SER A 28 -1.16 -24.35 -3.41
CA SER A 28 -1.71 -23.89 -4.69
C SER A 28 -3.20 -23.60 -4.55
N CYS A 29 -3.64 -22.49 -5.12
CA CYS A 29 -5.06 -22.16 -5.21
C CYS A 29 -5.74 -23.07 -6.23
N ASP A 30 -6.80 -23.75 -5.85
CA ASP A 30 -7.55 -24.65 -6.74
C ASP A 30 -8.24 -23.93 -7.92
N TYR A 31 -8.42 -22.60 -7.83
CA TYR A 31 -9.09 -21.78 -8.84
C TYR A 31 -8.15 -21.18 -9.88
N CYS A 32 -7.00 -20.62 -9.43
CA CYS A 32 -6.09 -19.90 -10.32
C CYS A 32 -4.69 -20.50 -10.40
N GLY A 33 -4.41 -21.57 -9.66
CA GLY A 33 -3.11 -22.24 -9.64
C GLY A 33 -2.00 -21.46 -8.90
N THR A 34 -2.27 -20.27 -8.41
CA THR A 34 -1.26 -19.46 -7.70
C THR A 34 -0.79 -20.17 -6.43
N LEU A 35 0.52 -20.28 -6.28
CA LEU A 35 1.14 -20.79 -5.06
C LEU A 35 1.06 -19.71 -3.96
N ASN A 36 0.39 -20.04 -2.86
CA ASN A 36 0.23 -19.15 -1.72
C ASN A 36 1.11 -19.61 -0.57
N LYS A 37 1.98 -18.74 -0.10
CA LYS A 37 2.78 -18.97 1.08
C LYS A 37 1.93 -18.73 2.33
N ILE A 38 2.11 -19.55 3.35
CA ILE A 38 1.35 -19.49 4.59
C ILE A 38 2.28 -18.98 5.69
N LEU A 39 2.05 -17.74 6.12
CA LEU A 39 2.74 -17.21 7.31
C LEU A 39 2.24 -17.95 8.56
N ARG A 40 3.15 -18.58 9.24
CA ARG A 40 2.89 -19.25 10.51
C ARG A 40 3.11 -18.33 11.69
N PRO A 41 2.44 -18.60 12.84
CA PRO A 41 2.78 -17.91 14.06
C PRO A 41 4.26 -18.14 14.39
N LYS A 42 4.94 -17.07 14.78
CA LYS A 42 6.34 -17.15 15.21
C LYS A 42 6.42 -17.77 16.59
N GLU A 43 7.43 -18.60 16.79
CA GLU A 43 7.70 -19.13 18.12
C GLU A 43 8.14 -18.00 19.05
N VAL A 44 7.57 -17.98 20.24
CA VAL A 44 7.83 -16.95 21.23
C VAL A 44 8.62 -17.58 22.38
N SER A 45 9.83 -17.07 22.59
CA SER A 45 10.68 -17.46 23.73
C SER A 45 10.64 -16.38 24.80
N ILE A 46 10.41 -16.76 26.05
CA ILE A 46 10.44 -15.85 27.19
C ILE A 46 11.83 -15.91 27.80
N SER A 47 12.61 -14.85 27.63
CA SER A 47 13.97 -14.74 28.18
C SER A 47 14.08 -13.81 29.40
N ASN A 48 12.98 -13.14 29.78
CA ASN A 48 12.99 -12.09 30.79
C ASN A 48 12.95 -12.67 32.21
N SER A 49 14.10 -12.75 32.88
CA SER A 49 14.25 -13.22 34.27
C SER A 49 13.68 -12.28 35.33
N LEU A 50 13.23 -11.08 34.94
CA LEU A 50 12.70 -10.07 35.86
C LEU A 50 11.19 -10.19 36.09
N LEU A 51 10.50 -11.02 35.33
CA LEU A 51 9.07 -11.24 35.49
C LEU A 51 8.77 -12.08 36.72
N SER A 52 7.69 -11.74 37.43
CA SER A 52 7.17 -12.60 38.51
C SER A 52 6.67 -13.94 37.95
N ALA A 53 6.73 -14.99 38.76
CA ALA A 53 6.27 -16.33 38.35
C ALA A 53 4.81 -16.31 37.80
N ASN A 54 3.93 -15.53 38.41
CA ASN A 54 2.55 -15.35 37.98
C ASN A 54 2.46 -14.68 36.59
N ASN A 55 3.32 -13.70 36.31
CA ASN A 55 3.36 -13.05 34.98
C ASN A 55 3.92 -13.99 33.91
N VAL A 56 4.91 -14.79 34.25
CA VAL A 56 5.46 -15.82 33.34
C VAL A 56 4.38 -16.85 32.99
N GLU A 57 3.61 -17.33 33.98
CA GLU A 57 2.51 -18.29 33.75
C GLU A 57 1.43 -17.68 32.85
N LYS A 58 0.98 -16.43 33.11
CA LYS A 58 0.00 -15.73 32.29
C LYS A 58 0.51 -15.52 30.86
N LEU A 59 1.75 -15.09 30.72
CA LEU A 59 2.38 -14.85 29.43
C LEU A 59 2.43 -16.13 28.61
N ASN A 60 2.89 -17.25 29.19
CA ASN A 60 2.88 -18.56 28.55
C ASN A 60 1.49 -18.97 28.06
N ASN A 61 0.47 -18.78 28.90
CA ASN A 61 -0.91 -19.10 28.56
C ASN A 61 -1.40 -18.23 27.37
N TYR A 62 -1.11 -16.93 27.36
CA TYR A 62 -1.49 -16.05 26.25
C TYR A 62 -0.78 -16.42 24.95
N ILE A 63 0.51 -16.77 25.01
CA ILE A 63 1.27 -17.23 23.85
C ILE A 63 0.70 -18.55 23.30
N GLU A 64 0.33 -19.48 24.15
CA GLU A 64 -0.28 -20.75 23.73
C GLU A 64 -1.62 -20.52 23.00
N ILE A 65 -2.49 -19.65 23.54
CA ILE A 65 -3.77 -19.32 22.91
C ILE A 65 -3.54 -18.59 21.59
N LEU A 66 -2.66 -17.59 21.57
CA LEU A 66 -2.25 -16.87 20.36
C LEU A 66 -1.84 -17.85 19.26
N GLN A 67 -0.92 -18.75 19.53
CA GLN A 67 -0.42 -19.69 18.54
C GLN A 67 -1.52 -20.65 18.05
N LYS A 68 -2.41 -21.10 18.93
CA LYS A 68 -3.56 -21.94 18.55
C LYS A 68 -4.54 -21.15 17.67
N ALA A 69 -4.85 -19.91 18.03
CA ALA A 69 -5.73 -19.04 17.25
C ALA A 69 -5.18 -18.78 15.85
N MET A 70 -3.91 -18.41 15.74
CA MET A 70 -3.28 -18.16 14.44
C MET A 70 -3.19 -19.42 13.56
N ARG A 71 -2.89 -20.58 14.15
CA ARG A 71 -2.89 -21.86 13.39
C ARG A 71 -4.28 -22.23 12.90
N ALA A 72 -5.33 -21.85 13.61
CA ALA A 72 -6.73 -22.01 13.20
C ALA A 72 -7.19 -20.91 12.20
N GLY A 73 -6.35 -19.89 11.91
CA GLY A 73 -6.71 -18.74 11.09
C GLY A 73 -7.64 -17.74 11.80
N ASN A 74 -7.79 -17.85 13.12
CA ASN A 74 -8.55 -16.89 13.93
C ASN A 74 -7.66 -15.71 14.31
N TYR A 75 -7.38 -14.84 13.32
CA TYR A 75 -6.45 -13.71 13.48
C TYR A 75 -6.96 -12.62 14.42
N ASN A 76 -8.29 -12.51 14.61
CA ASN A 76 -8.88 -11.60 15.58
C ASN A 76 -8.49 -12.00 17.02
N GLU A 77 -8.70 -13.23 17.38
CA GLU A 77 -8.31 -13.76 18.69
C GLU A 77 -6.78 -13.73 18.84
N GLY A 78 -6.04 -14.06 17.77
CA GLY A 78 -4.59 -13.95 17.73
C GLY A 78 -4.10 -12.54 18.05
N TYR A 79 -4.68 -11.52 17.44
CA TYR A 79 -4.38 -10.11 17.68
C TYR A 79 -4.64 -9.69 19.13
N ASP A 80 -5.80 -10.09 19.67
CA ASP A 80 -6.17 -9.78 21.05
C ASP A 80 -5.20 -10.39 22.07
N TYR A 81 -4.74 -11.63 21.83
CA TYR A 81 -3.77 -12.28 22.71
C TYR A 81 -2.35 -11.76 22.52
N CYS A 82 -1.97 -11.25 21.34
CA CYS A 82 -0.76 -10.46 21.19
C CYS A 82 -0.78 -9.23 22.10
N ASN A 83 -1.87 -8.47 22.10
CA ASN A 83 -2.00 -7.29 22.96
C ASN A 83 -1.86 -7.65 24.45
N LYS A 84 -2.58 -8.65 24.92
CA LYS A 84 -2.50 -9.11 26.33
C LYS A 84 -1.10 -9.58 26.73
N ALA A 85 -0.39 -10.25 25.81
CA ALA A 85 0.97 -10.71 26.05
C ALA A 85 1.95 -9.51 26.09
N LEU A 86 1.81 -8.56 25.18
CA LEU A 86 2.63 -7.33 25.12
C LEU A 86 2.38 -6.38 26.29
N GLU A 87 1.19 -6.41 26.93
CA GLU A 87 0.94 -5.71 28.19
C GLU A 87 1.81 -6.25 29.34
N ILE A 88 2.19 -7.54 29.30
CA ILE A 88 3.04 -8.16 30.32
C ILE A 88 4.52 -7.91 30.00
N ASP A 89 4.92 -8.13 28.75
CA ASP A 89 6.28 -7.88 28.28
C ASP A 89 6.31 -7.30 26.85
N PRO A 90 6.47 -5.99 26.71
CA PRO A 90 6.52 -5.32 25.41
C PRO A 90 7.83 -5.56 24.64
N ASN A 91 8.86 -6.17 25.28
CA ASN A 91 10.18 -6.33 24.68
C ASN A 91 10.33 -7.66 23.90
N ILE A 92 9.28 -8.43 23.75
CA ILE A 92 9.31 -9.69 22.99
C ILE A 92 9.04 -9.42 21.51
N GLY A 93 10.09 -9.35 20.68
CA GLY A 93 10.00 -9.03 19.25
C GLY A 93 9.06 -9.98 18.48
N ALA A 94 9.09 -11.28 18.78
CA ALA A 94 8.22 -12.27 18.14
C ALA A 94 6.70 -12.02 18.39
N LEU A 95 6.32 -11.37 19.49
CA LEU A 95 4.92 -10.97 19.73
C LEU A 95 4.50 -9.83 18.81
N TRP A 96 5.37 -8.85 18.57
CA TRP A 96 5.14 -7.78 17.62
C TRP A 96 5.06 -8.30 16.19
N GLU A 97 5.90 -9.28 15.82
CA GLU A 97 5.84 -9.93 14.51
C GLU A 97 4.52 -10.69 14.31
N ASN A 98 4.08 -11.46 15.32
CA ASN A 98 2.79 -12.12 15.29
C ASN A 98 1.61 -11.12 15.21
N LYS A 99 1.73 -9.98 15.91
CA LYS A 99 0.73 -8.92 15.84
C LYS A 99 0.64 -8.30 14.44
N ALA A 100 1.79 -8.09 13.77
CA ALA A 100 1.84 -7.63 12.39
C ALA A 100 1.17 -8.63 11.43
N ILE A 101 1.43 -9.93 11.61
CA ILE A 101 0.81 -11.01 10.81
C ILE A 101 -0.71 -11.02 11.02
N CYS A 102 -1.19 -10.93 12.27
CA CYS A 102 -2.61 -10.89 12.55
C CYS A 102 -3.28 -9.66 11.93
N SER A 103 -2.68 -8.47 12.11
CA SER A 103 -3.18 -7.21 11.53
C SER A 103 -3.23 -7.28 10.00
N PHE A 104 -2.20 -7.84 9.36
CA PHE A 104 -2.19 -8.05 7.92
C PHE A 104 -3.40 -8.88 7.46
N TRP A 105 -3.63 -10.05 8.05
CA TRP A 105 -4.73 -10.92 7.65
C TRP A 105 -6.12 -10.36 7.96
N LEU A 106 -6.25 -9.54 9.00
CA LEU A 106 -7.51 -8.87 9.34
C LEU A 106 -7.87 -7.76 8.35
N ASN A 107 -6.88 -7.04 7.85
CA ASN A 107 -7.08 -5.85 7.03
C ASN A 107 -6.97 -6.11 5.53
N VAL A 108 -6.26 -7.19 5.13
CA VAL A 108 -6.11 -7.56 3.72
C VAL A 108 -7.32 -8.32 3.22
N ASN A 109 -8.38 -7.60 2.88
CA ASN A 109 -9.55 -8.17 2.22
C ASN A 109 -9.39 -8.04 0.70
N PHE A 110 -9.01 -9.16 0.03
CA PHE A 110 -8.58 -9.16 -1.37
C PHE A 110 -9.68 -8.81 -2.39
N ILE A 111 -10.97 -8.86 -2.08
CA ILE A 111 -12.00 -8.83 -3.14
C ILE A 111 -13.05 -7.74 -3.00
N ASN A 112 -13.48 -7.33 -1.81
CA ASN A 112 -14.75 -6.58 -1.71
C ASN A 112 -14.72 -5.27 -0.94
N ASP A 113 -13.60 -4.82 -0.41
CA ASP A 113 -13.59 -3.62 0.42
C ASP A 113 -12.50 -2.62 -0.01
N ASP A 114 -12.91 -1.36 -0.23
CA ASP A 114 -12.02 -0.20 -0.33
C ASP A 114 -11.25 0.09 1.00
N LYS A 115 -11.24 -0.88 1.92
CA LYS A 115 -10.87 -0.72 3.32
C LYS A 115 -9.40 -0.87 3.66
N ILE A 116 -8.52 -1.31 2.76
CA ILE A 116 -7.10 -1.18 3.08
C ILE A 116 -6.77 0.30 3.03
N ALA A 117 -6.81 0.92 4.19
CA ALA A 117 -6.31 2.26 4.34
C ALA A 117 -4.78 2.21 4.42
N ASP A 118 -4.12 3.23 3.88
CA ASP A 118 -2.69 3.45 4.10
C ASP A 118 -2.35 3.50 5.61
N SER A 119 -3.30 3.90 6.47
CA SER A 119 -3.21 3.81 7.93
C SER A 119 -2.95 2.39 8.43
N ASP A 120 -3.62 1.37 7.85
CA ASP A 120 -3.47 -0.02 8.29
C ASP A 120 -2.08 -0.57 7.90
N ALA A 121 -1.59 -0.22 6.70
CA ALA A 121 -0.25 -0.59 6.27
C ALA A 121 0.84 0.08 7.14
N ARG A 122 0.65 1.34 7.53
CA ARG A 122 1.57 2.05 8.44
C ARG A 122 1.54 1.45 9.85
N GLU A 123 0.38 1.03 10.32
CA GLU A 123 0.24 0.34 11.60
C GLU A 123 1.00 -0.99 11.59
N ILE A 124 0.84 -1.79 10.53
CA ILE A 124 1.60 -3.03 10.33
C ILE A 124 3.11 -2.75 10.30
N LYS A 125 3.55 -1.71 9.57
CA LYS A 125 4.95 -1.27 9.54
C LYS A 125 5.46 -0.93 10.94
N THR A 126 4.65 -0.26 11.76
CA THR A 126 4.99 0.07 13.14
C THR A 126 5.23 -1.18 13.98
N TYR A 127 4.37 -2.20 13.84
CA TYR A 127 4.56 -3.48 14.54
C TYR A 127 5.82 -4.22 14.09
N LEU A 128 6.10 -4.23 12.78
CA LEU A 128 7.33 -4.82 12.25
C LEU A 128 8.57 -4.09 12.74
N ASN A 129 8.55 -2.75 12.79
CA ASN A 129 9.66 -1.99 13.36
C ASN A 129 9.87 -2.32 14.84
N ALA A 130 8.81 -2.39 15.64
CA ALA A 130 8.90 -2.78 17.04
C ALA A 130 9.44 -4.23 17.19
N SER A 131 9.08 -5.15 16.29
CA SER A 131 9.67 -6.50 16.26
C SER A 131 11.18 -6.43 16.06
N LYS A 132 11.64 -5.69 15.04
CA LYS A 132 13.07 -5.55 14.70
C LYS A 132 13.88 -4.88 15.81
N GLU A 133 13.31 -3.87 16.47
CA GLU A 133 13.95 -3.17 17.59
C GLU A 133 14.13 -4.07 18.81
N ASN A 134 13.18 -4.97 19.09
CA ASN A 134 13.21 -5.85 20.23
C ASN A 134 13.90 -7.20 19.96
N ASP A 135 14.05 -7.60 18.69
CA ASP A 135 14.77 -8.79 18.26
C ASP A 135 15.50 -8.53 16.93
N PRO A 136 16.62 -7.78 16.95
CA PRO A 136 17.37 -7.44 15.73
C PRO A 136 17.97 -8.67 15.02
N GLU A 137 18.19 -9.75 15.75
CA GLU A 137 18.78 -11.00 15.25
C GLU A 137 17.73 -12.02 14.78
N SER A 138 16.44 -11.61 14.73
CA SER A 138 15.37 -12.49 14.27
C SER A 138 15.61 -12.97 12.84
N GLN A 139 15.81 -14.27 12.69
CA GLN A 139 16.02 -14.90 11.38
C GLN A 139 14.74 -14.91 10.51
N THR A 140 13.57 -14.77 11.11
CA THR A 140 12.28 -14.86 10.43
C THR A 140 11.71 -13.49 10.07
N TYR A 141 12.24 -12.43 10.65
CA TYR A 141 11.74 -11.07 10.44
C TYR A 141 11.73 -10.66 8.97
N SER A 142 12.86 -10.84 8.26
CA SER A 142 12.98 -10.47 6.85
C SER A 142 11.93 -11.19 5.98
N GLU A 143 11.75 -12.50 6.21
CA GLU A 143 10.73 -13.28 5.49
C GLU A 143 9.31 -12.77 5.73
N THR A 144 8.99 -12.40 6.96
CA THR A 144 7.67 -11.86 7.31
C THR A 144 7.45 -10.48 6.70
N ALA A 145 8.45 -9.59 6.80
CA ALA A 145 8.40 -8.25 6.24
C ALA A 145 8.25 -8.28 4.70
N ASP A 146 9.04 -9.12 4.03
CA ASP A 146 8.97 -9.28 2.58
C ASP A 146 7.63 -9.85 2.13
N PHE A 147 7.11 -10.86 2.82
CA PHE A 147 5.80 -11.42 2.51
C PHE A 147 4.68 -10.39 2.67
N ILE A 148 4.65 -9.69 3.80
CA ILE A 148 3.63 -8.68 4.08
C ILE A 148 3.75 -7.53 3.09
N GLY A 149 4.94 -6.98 2.91
CA GLY A 149 5.19 -5.87 1.99
C GLY A 149 4.78 -6.22 0.57
N TYR A 150 5.26 -7.35 0.04
CA TYR A 150 4.91 -7.79 -1.32
C TYR A 150 3.39 -7.93 -1.52
N ASN A 151 2.70 -8.59 -0.60
CA ASN A 151 1.26 -8.81 -0.75
C ASN A 151 0.44 -7.51 -0.59
N LEU A 152 0.84 -6.57 0.26
CA LEU A 152 0.24 -5.24 0.34
C LEU A 152 0.39 -4.48 -0.99
N GLY A 153 1.60 -4.49 -1.58
CA GLY A 153 1.86 -3.87 -2.87
C GLY A 153 1.06 -4.50 -4.01
N LEU A 154 0.97 -5.83 -4.03
CA LEU A 154 0.17 -6.56 -5.01
C LEU A 154 -1.31 -6.21 -4.92
N VAL A 155 -1.88 -6.17 -3.71
CA VAL A 155 -3.28 -5.78 -3.48
C VAL A 155 -3.51 -4.33 -3.91
N ALA A 156 -2.61 -3.41 -3.57
CA ALA A 156 -2.69 -2.01 -3.98
C ALA A 156 -2.71 -1.88 -5.51
N LYS A 157 -1.81 -2.61 -6.19
CA LYS A 157 -1.73 -2.63 -7.65
C LYS A 157 -3.00 -3.20 -8.29
N LEU A 158 -3.52 -4.31 -7.78
CA LEU A 158 -4.75 -4.93 -8.29
C LEU A 158 -5.96 -4.00 -8.10
N LYS A 159 -6.11 -3.40 -6.92
CA LYS A 159 -7.18 -2.42 -6.65
C LYS A 159 -7.04 -1.16 -7.51
N TYR A 160 -5.82 -0.69 -7.75
CA TYR A 160 -5.57 0.40 -8.70
C TYR A 160 -6.11 0.04 -10.10
N VAL A 161 -5.76 -1.14 -10.61
CA VAL A 161 -6.19 -1.58 -11.95
C VAL A 161 -7.72 -1.68 -12.03
N VAL A 162 -8.37 -2.24 -11.01
CA VAL A 162 -9.83 -2.41 -10.99
C VAL A 162 -10.56 -1.07 -10.81
N ASN A 163 -10.14 -0.22 -9.88
CA ASN A 163 -10.91 0.94 -9.45
C ASN A 163 -10.49 2.26 -10.12
N VAL A 164 -9.36 2.27 -10.82
CA VAL A 164 -8.84 3.47 -11.48
C VAL A 164 -8.65 3.23 -12.96
N TYR A 165 -7.88 2.20 -13.33
CA TYR A 165 -7.50 1.99 -14.72
C TYR A 165 -8.68 1.58 -15.61
N SER A 166 -9.64 0.81 -15.09
CA SER A 166 -10.85 0.41 -15.83
C SER A 166 -11.73 1.60 -16.22
N ASP A 167 -11.79 2.61 -15.36
CA ASP A 167 -12.63 3.80 -15.56
C ASP A 167 -11.97 4.87 -16.44
N LEU A 168 -10.69 4.71 -16.77
CA LEU A 168 -9.96 5.63 -17.64
C LEU A 168 -10.32 5.52 -19.13
N LYS A 169 -11.02 4.45 -19.53
CA LYS A 169 -11.32 4.16 -20.93
C LYS A 169 -12.83 4.21 -21.16
N ASP A 170 -13.24 4.87 -22.25
CA ASP A 170 -14.61 4.72 -22.75
C ASP A 170 -14.86 3.35 -23.38
N ALA A 171 -16.11 3.08 -23.77
CA ALA A 171 -16.52 1.83 -24.43
C ALA A 171 -15.73 1.53 -25.74
N ASN A 172 -15.04 2.52 -26.31
CA ASN A 172 -14.21 2.41 -27.50
C ASN A 172 -12.71 2.31 -27.17
N GLY A 173 -12.36 2.21 -25.87
CA GLY A 173 -10.97 2.14 -25.42
C GLY A 173 -10.22 3.48 -25.45
N LYS A 174 -10.92 4.60 -25.69
CA LYS A 174 -10.33 5.94 -25.68
C LYS A 174 -10.13 6.41 -24.25
N ASN A 175 -8.93 6.88 -23.94
CA ASN A 175 -8.57 7.40 -22.63
C ASN A 175 -9.35 8.71 -22.35
N LEU A 176 -10.19 8.68 -21.30
CA LEU A 176 -11.06 9.80 -20.89
C LEU A 176 -10.34 10.79 -19.96
N GLY A 177 -9.22 10.38 -19.36
CA GLY A 177 -8.53 11.17 -18.35
C GLY A 177 -9.02 10.91 -16.93
N TYR A 178 -8.26 11.39 -15.94
CA TYR A 178 -8.64 11.25 -14.53
C TYR A 178 -9.70 12.29 -14.14
N SER A 179 -10.76 11.84 -13.47
CA SER A 179 -11.54 12.73 -12.64
C SER A 179 -10.73 13.06 -11.37
N ARG A 180 -11.08 14.13 -10.66
CA ARG A 180 -10.45 14.50 -9.39
C ARG A 180 -10.54 13.36 -8.36
N GLU A 181 -11.67 12.68 -8.33
CA GLU A 181 -11.91 11.53 -7.45
C GLU A 181 -11.00 10.34 -7.80
N MET A 182 -10.90 10.00 -9.08
CA MET A 182 -10.03 8.92 -9.55
C MET A 182 -8.57 9.20 -9.24
N TYR A 183 -8.12 10.45 -9.38
CA TYR A 183 -6.76 10.84 -9.00
C TYR A 183 -6.50 10.65 -7.51
N GLN A 184 -7.46 11.01 -6.65
CA GLN A 184 -7.32 10.79 -5.22
C GLN A 184 -7.28 9.29 -4.86
N LYS A 185 -8.07 8.47 -5.55
CA LYS A 185 -7.99 7.00 -5.42
C LYS A 185 -6.64 6.47 -5.88
N ALA A 186 -6.16 6.90 -7.05
CA ALA A 186 -4.84 6.54 -7.58
C ALA A 186 -3.73 6.87 -6.57
N LYS A 187 -3.76 8.08 -6.02
CA LYS A 187 -2.79 8.53 -5.03
C LYS A 187 -2.76 7.62 -3.79
N LYS A 188 -3.90 7.20 -3.27
CA LYS A 188 -3.97 6.27 -2.14
C LYS A 188 -3.30 4.93 -2.44
N TYR A 189 -3.55 4.37 -3.64
CA TYR A 189 -2.93 3.10 -4.02
C TYR A 189 -1.42 3.25 -4.25
N HIS A 190 -0.96 4.39 -4.78
CA HIS A 190 0.46 4.69 -4.89
C HIS A 190 1.12 4.78 -3.50
N GLU A 191 0.52 5.49 -2.54
CA GLU A 191 1.00 5.58 -1.16
C GLU A 191 1.09 4.19 -0.51
N LEU A 192 0.09 3.33 -0.72
CA LEU A 192 0.12 1.96 -0.21
C LEU A 192 1.23 1.12 -0.85
N MET A 193 1.51 1.28 -2.15
CA MET A 193 2.63 0.61 -2.83
C MET A 193 3.99 1.11 -2.31
N GLU A 194 4.13 2.42 -2.03
CA GLU A 194 5.34 2.99 -1.42
C GLU A 194 5.55 2.45 0.00
N THR A 195 4.48 2.42 0.82
CA THR A 195 4.55 1.84 2.17
C THR A 195 4.91 0.35 2.12
N SER A 196 4.39 -0.38 1.13
CA SER A 196 4.72 -1.78 0.88
C SER A 196 6.21 -1.97 0.57
N PHE A 197 6.77 -1.14 -0.32
CA PHE A 197 8.20 -1.12 -0.62
C PHE A 197 9.05 -0.82 0.63
N ASP A 198 8.59 0.12 1.45
CA ASP A 198 9.29 0.46 2.70
C ASP A 198 9.31 -0.68 3.72
N ILE A 199 8.26 -1.51 3.76
CA ILE A 199 8.14 -2.67 4.65
C ILE A 199 9.13 -3.77 4.25
N MET A 200 9.31 -4.05 2.96
CA MET A 200 10.18 -5.13 2.49
C MET A 200 11.64 -4.90 2.88
N GLU A 201 12.31 -5.93 3.39
CA GLU A 201 13.76 -5.91 3.60
C GLU A 201 14.50 -6.15 2.27
N ASN A 202 14.06 -7.11 1.47
CA ASN A 202 14.50 -7.31 0.11
C ASN A 202 13.73 -6.37 -0.82
N LYS A 203 14.33 -5.23 -1.13
CA LYS A 203 13.69 -4.11 -1.84
C LYS A 203 13.38 -4.45 -3.30
N GLU A 204 12.17 -4.97 -3.56
CA GLU A 204 11.67 -5.17 -4.91
C GLU A 204 11.08 -3.87 -5.46
N THR A 205 11.65 -3.38 -6.57
CA THR A 205 11.30 -2.07 -7.16
C THR A 205 10.06 -2.07 -8.06
N ASN A 206 9.52 -3.24 -8.37
CA ASN A 206 8.43 -3.44 -9.33
C ASN A 206 7.16 -2.61 -9.05
N PHE A 207 6.86 -2.33 -7.78
CA PHE A 207 5.72 -1.47 -7.42
C PHE A 207 6.02 0.01 -7.64
N LEU A 208 7.24 0.45 -7.34
CA LEU A 208 7.69 1.82 -7.62
C LEU A 208 7.81 2.07 -9.12
N GLU A 209 8.29 1.10 -9.88
CA GLU A 209 8.36 1.14 -11.34
C GLU A 209 6.97 1.29 -11.95
N PHE A 210 5.97 0.56 -11.44
CA PHE A 210 4.58 0.72 -11.84
C PHE A 210 4.06 2.14 -11.57
N ILE A 211 4.36 2.72 -10.41
CA ILE A 211 3.97 4.10 -10.09
C ILE A 211 4.64 5.08 -11.06
N VAL A 212 5.93 4.91 -11.35
CA VAL A 212 6.66 5.77 -12.30
C VAL A 212 6.06 5.69 -13.70
N GLU A 213 5.68 4.50 -14.16
CA GLU A 213 5.01 4.30 -15.44
C GLU A 213 3.67 5.02 -15.49
N ASP A 214 2.84 4.85 -14.45
CA ASP A 214 1.55 5.53 -14.33
C ASP A 214 1.69 7.04 -14.33
N LEU A 215 2.58 7.60 -13.49
CA LEU A 215 2.86 9.03 -13.43
C LEU A 215 3.42 9.57 -14.77
N SER A 216 4.12 8.74 -15.53
CA SER A 216 4.61 9.10 -16.86
C SER A 216 3.49 9.22 -17.89
N ASN A 217 2.43 8.45 -17.72
CA ASN A 217 1.24 8.46 -18.57
C ASN A 217 0.26 9.59 -18.22
N LEU A 218 0.32 10.14 -17.00
CA LEU A 218 -0.57 11.23 -16.54
C LEU A 218 -0.49 12.49 -17.40
N LYS A 219 0.59 12.69 -18.15
CA LYS A 219 0.76 13.83 -19.03
C LYS A 219 -0.30 13.96 -20.12
N SER A 220 -0.83 12.85 -20.60
CA SER A 220 -1.86 12.83 -21.64
C SER A 220 -3.27 13.05 -21.09
N ILE A 221 -3.41 13.20 -19.77
CA ILE A 221 -4.68 13.19 -19.08
C ILE A 221 -5.17 14.64 -18.95
N LYS A 222 -6.22 14.95 -19.67
CA LYS A 222 -7.00 16.16 -19.47
C LYS A 222 -7.97 15.90 -18.32
N TRP A 223 -7.95 16.76 -17.31
CA TRP A 223 -8.97 16.74 -16.27
C TRP A 223 -10.35 16.95 -16.89
N ILE A 224 -11.24 16.02 -16.62
CA ILE A 224 -12.62 16.10 -17.06
C ILE A 224 -13.45 16.37 -15.81
N GLU A 225 -13.98 17.58 -15.68
CA GLU A 225 -15.00 17.88 -14.68
C GLU A 225 -16.37 17.75 -15.33
N TYR A 226 -17.28 17.06 -14.64
CA TYR A 226 -18.70 17.07 -14.99
C TYR A 226 -19.24 18.48 -14.71
N ASP A 227 -19.76 19.13 -15.72
CA ASP A 227 -20.48 20.36 -15.53
C ASP A 227 -21.85 20.02 -14.92
N ALA A 228 -22.00 20.24 -13.60
CA ALA A 228 -23.26 19.99 -12.87
C ALA A 228 -24.47 20.78 -13.41
N LYS A 229 -24.26 21.74 -14.31
CA LYS A 229 -25.31 22.52 -14.98
C LYS A 229 -25.64 22.01 -16.38
N ASN A 230 -24.83 21.13 -16.94
CA ASN A 230 -25.01 20.60 -18.29
C ASN A 230 -24.56 19.14 -18.31
N GLU A 231 -25.47 18.23 -18.00
CA GLU A 231 -25.21 16.78 -17.83
C GLU A 231 -24.50 16.09 -19.02
N ASN A 232 -24.32 16.80 -20.15
CA ASN A 232 -23.68 16.28 -21.36
C ASN A 232 -22.40 17.02 -21.79
N LYS A 233 -21.87 17.94 -20.99
CA LYS A 233 -20.64 18.67 -21.35
C LYS A 233 -19.54 18.44 -20.30
N MET A 234 -18.49 17.76 -20.73
CA MET A 234 -17.25 17.66 -19.98
C MET A 234 -16.41 18.94 -20.19
N LYS A 235 -16.07 19.63 -19.11
CA LYS A 235 -15.10 20.75 -19.13
C LYS A 235 -13.72 20.26 -18.71
N THR A 236 -12.71 20.68 -19.46
CA THR A 236 -11.30 20.54 -19.03
C THR A 236 -10.98 21.65 -18.05
N SER A 237 -10.68 21.32 -16.80
CA SER A 237 -10.28 22.32 -15.81
C SER A 237 -8.79 22.67 -15.90
N GLY A 238 -8.46 23.93 -15.58
CA GLY A 238 -7.09 24.44 -15.66
C GLY A 238 -6.12 23.93 -14.60
N ASP A 239 -6.56 23.10 -13.64
CA ASP A 239 -5.74 22.58 -12.53
C ASP A 239 -4.67 21.56 -12.96
N ALA A 240 -4.71 21.11 -14.21
CA ALA A 240 -3.76 20.15 -14.77
C ALA A 240 -2.28 20.61 -14.69
N VAL A 241 -2.03 21.93 -14.64
CA VAL A 241 -0.67 22.50 -14.62
C VAL A 241 -0.01 22.38 -13.24
N LEU A 242 -0.75 22.60 -12.15
CA LEU A 242 -0.22 22.49 -10.79
C LEU A 242 0.04 21.04 -10.38
N ILE A 243 -0.83 20.13 -10.79
CA ILE A 243 -0.67 18.71 -10.56
C ILE A 243 0.53 18.14 -11.31
N SER A 244 0.83 18.66 -12.50
CA SER A 244 1.98 18.20 -13.28
C SER A 244 3.33 18.44 -12.58
N TYR A 245 3.48 19.52 -11.80
CA TYR A 245 4.74 19.84 -11.13
C TYR A 245 5.02 18.90 -9.94
N ASP A 246 4.04 18.68 -9.07
CA ASP A 246 4.19 17.75 -7.95
C ASP A 246 4.36 16.31 -8.43
N THR A 247 3.64 15.94 -9.48
CA THR A 247 3.78 14.64 -10.15
C THR A 247 5.19 14.42 -10.72
N ILE A 248 5.78 15.46 -11.34
CA ILE A 248 7.14 15.39 -11.86
C ILE A 248 8.14 15.18 -10.74
N LYS A 249 8.07 15.98 -9.67
CA LYS A 249 8.97 15.84 -8.52
C LYS A 249 8.87 14.47 -7.88
N LYS A 250 7.65 13.98 -7.69
CA LYS A 250 7.42 12.64 -7.14
C LYS A 250 8.02 11.57 -8.05
N ARG A 251 7.79 11.66 -9.36
CA ARG A 251 8.36 10.74 -10.33
C ARG A 251 9.91 10.74 -10.30
N GLU A 252 10.54 11.91 -10.28
CA GLU A 252 12.00 12.05 -10.19
C GLU A 252 12.55 11.44 -8.89
N PHE A 253 11.87 11.67 -7.78
CA PHE A 253 12.20 11.06 -6.49
C PHE A 253 12.14 9.54 -6.54
N LEU A 254 11.04 8.97 -7.08
CA LEU A 254 10.88 7.52 -7.22
C LEU A 254 11.93 6.90 -8.15
N ILE A 255 12.27 7.54 -9.28
CA ILE A 255 13.33 7.08 -10.19
C ILE A 255 14.67 7.04 -9.44
N LYS A 256 14.99 8.06 -8.65
CA LYS A 256 16.21 8.08 -7.86
C LYS A 256 16.22 6.93 -6.84
N THR A 257 15.11 6.67 -6.19
CA THR A 257 14.97 5.56 -5.24
C THR A 257 15.12 4.22 -5.95
N ILE A 258 14.45 4.00 -7.07
CA ILE A 258 14.56 2.75 -7.85
C ILE A 258 16.02 2.48 -8.24
N LYS A 259 16.73 3.49 -8.74
CA LYS A 259 18.13 3.35 -9.17
C LYS A 259 19.12 2.99 -8.06
N GLN A 260 18.76 3.17 -6.81
CA GLN A 260 19.58 2.70 -5.68
C GLN A 260 19.57 1.16 -5.57
N TYR A 261 18.51 0.50 -6.02
CA TYR A 261 18.32 -0.95 -5.94
C TYR A 261 18.35 -1.63 -7.32
N ASN A 262 17.99 -0.91 -8.37
CA ASN A 262 18.05 -1.33 -9.77
C ASN A 262 18.73 -0.25 -10.62
N PRO A 263 20.09 -0.21 -10.67
CA PRO A 263 20.84 0.83 -11.38
C PRO A 263 20.53 0.91 -12.87
N ASP A 264 20.14 -0.22 -13.49
CA ASP A 264 19.87 -0.32 -14.93
C ASP A 264 18.44 0.11 -15.30
N TYR A 265 17.63 0.54 -14.32
CA TYR A 265 16.28 0.97 -14.58
C TYR A 265 16.21 2.16 -15.53
N ASN A 266 15.50 1.97 -16.66
CA ASN A 266 15.19 2.98 -17.64
C ASN A 266 13.75 3.45 -17.48
N ALA A 267 13.58 4.64 -16.88
CA ALA A 267 12.26 5.23 -16.75
C ALA A 267 11.70 5.63 -18.13
N PRO A 268 10.37 5.45 -18.36
CA PRO A 268 9.75 5.87 -19.61
C PRO A 268 10.02 7.37 -19.89
N ASP A 269 10.34 7.70 -21.15
CA ASP A 269 10.51 9.10 -21.57
C ASP A 269 9.21 9.86 -21.44
N VAL A 270 9.22 10.90 -20.62
CA VAL A 270 8.11 11.84 -20.51
C VAL A 270 8.47 13.11 -21.23
N LYS A 271 7.84 13.34 -22.38
CA LYS A 271 7.87 14.66 -23.04
C LYS A 271 7.01 15.64 -22.25
N LEU A 272 7.51 16.09 -21.10
CA LEU A 272 6.85 17.12 -20.32
C LEU A 272 6.92 18.42 -21.15
N THR A 273 5.77 18.89 -21.62
CA THR A 273 5.70 20.28 -22.08
C THR A 273 5.94 21.14 -20.85
N LYS A 274 7.15 21.70 -20.76
CA LYS A 274 7.43 22.74 -19.77
C LYS A 274 6.31 23.78 -19.95
N PRO A 275 5.67 24.22 -18.85
CA PRO A 275 4.73 25.33 -18.95
C PRO A 275 5.48 26.45 -19.69
N ASN A 276 4.85 26.98 -20.69
CA ASN A 276 5.53 27.96 -21.56
C ASN A 276 5.58 29.27 -20.76
N TYR A 277 6.56 29.38 -19.85
CA TYR A 277 6.77 30.56 -19.00
C TYR A 277 6.89 31.82 -19.84
N ILE A 278 7.31 31.69 -21.12
CA ILE A 278 7.36 32.77 -22.08
C ILE A 278 5.97 33.36 -22.29
N VAL A 279 4.92 32.54 -22.44
CA VAL A 279 3.54 33.03 -22.59
C VAL A 279 3.08 33.73 -21.31
N GLY A 280 3.39 33.20 -20.14
CA GLY A 280 3.08 33.84 -18.85
C GLY A 280 3.79 35.18 -18.69
N ILE A 281 5.07 35.26 -19.07
CA ILE A 281 5.83 36.51 -19.04
C ILE A 281 5.27 37.51 -20.05
N ILE A 282 4.92 37.09 -21.26
CA ILE A 282 4.32 37.97 -22.28
C ILE A 282 3.00 38.53 -21.77
N ILE A 283 2.12 37.71 -21.18
CA ILE A 283 0.86 38.16 -20.59
C ILE A 283 1.12 39.17 -19.47
N LEU A 284 2.08 38.89 -18.58
CA LEU A 284 2.44 39.80 -17.49
C LEU A 284 2.95 41.16 -18.03
N VAL A 285 3.80 41.15 -19.06
CA VAL A 285 4.31 42.36 -19.72
C VAL A 285 3.17 43.16 -20.36
N ILE A 286 2.24 42.48 -21.03
CA ILE A 286 1.07 43.13 -21.64
C ILE A 286 0.16 43.77 -20.55
N VAL A 287 -0.08 43.07 -19.44
CA VAL A 287 -0.87 43.61 -18.33
C VAL A 287 -0.18 44.83 -17.70
N ILE A 288 1.13 44.78 -17.48
CA ILE A 288 1.90 45.91 -16.96
C ILE A 288 1.85 47.08 -17.93
N PHE A 289 1.93 46.83 -19.25
CA PHE A 289 1.85 47.89 -20.26
C PHE A 289 0.47 48.55 -20.33
N ILE A 290 -0.59 47.76 -20.19
CA ILE A 290 -1.98 48.29 -20.12
C ILE A 290 -2.15 49.16 -18.88
N ILE A 291 -1.71 48.68 -17.71
CA ILE A 291 -1.78 49.46 -16.46
C ILE A 291 -1.00 50.76 -16.58
N TYR A 292 0.23 50.70 -17.15
CA TYR A 292 1.05 51.90 -17.34
C TYR A 292 0.41 52.91 -18.32
N SER A 293 -0.21 52.42 -19.38
CA SER A 293 -0.92 53.30 -20.37
C SER A 293 -2.11 53.99 -19.76
N GLU A 294 -2.86 53.34 -18.86
CA GLU A 294 -3.99 53.97 -18.15
C GLU A 294 -3.52 55.02 -17.13
N PHE A 295 -2.36 54.85 -16.49
CA PHE A 295 -1.79 55.82 -15.56
C PHE A 295 -1.15 57.00 -16.24
N SER A 296 -0.68 56.89 -17.47
CA SER A 296 -0.03 57.98 -18.21
C SER A 296 -1.03 58.88 -18.95
N GLN A 297 -2.31 58.55 -18.95
CA GLN A 297 -3.37 59.38 -19.54
C GLN A 297 -4.15 60.22 -18.50
N LYS A 298 -3.77 60.11 -17.24
CA LYS A 298 -4.26 61.00 -16.13
C LYS A 298 -3.21 62.00 -15.76
#